data_a55fe6df3453067980cffa23fbd92366
#
_entry.id   a55fe6df3453067980cffa23fbd92366
#
_cell.length_a   1.000
_cell.length_b   1.000
_cell.length_c   1.000
_cell.angle_alpha   90.00
_cell.angle_beta   90.00
_cell.angle_gamma   90.00
#
_symmetry.space_group_name_H-M   'P 1'
#
loop_
_entity.id
_entity.type
_entity.pdbx_description
1 polymer ?
#
loop_
_entity_poly.entity_id
_entity_poly.type
_entity_poly.pdbx_seq_one_letter_code
_entity_poly.pdbx_strand_id
1 'polypeptide(L)'
;MCIRDSGITTPFYFGMPKFDVVAIFSLIIVMIITMVETTGDVFATGEIVKKRIRRDDVVRAIRADGLSTLVGGVMNSFPYTCFAQNVGLVRLTSVKSRWVAVAAAGFMMVLGILPKAGAVVAAIPSPVLGGASLALFANVAWVGLQTIAKADLSDGRNSVIVTSALGLAMLVTFKPDIATAFPEWAQTFVSSGMSIGAITAIVLNLLSVSYTHLRAHETDSYL
;
A
#
# COMPACT_ATOMS: atom_id res chain seq x y z
N MET A 1 26.44 17.86 12.65
CA MET A 1 25.39 17.75 11.61
C MET A 1 24.69 19.11 11.56
N CYS A 2 25.05 19.96 10.59
CA CYS A 2 24.42 21.28 10.46
C CYS A 2 22.97 21.07 10.07
N ILE A 3 22.04 21.39 10.94
CA ILE A 3 20.63 21.52 10.62
C ILE A 3 20.55 22.72 9.69
N ARG A 4 20.53 22.46 8.40
CA ARG A 4 20.33 23.48 7.40
C ARG A 4 18.94 24.05 7.63
N ASP A 5 18.86 25.37 7.82
CA ASP A 5 17.61 26.07 7.96
C ASP A 5 16.67 25.61 6.85
N SER A 6 15.56 24.97 7.19
CA SER A 6 14.63 24.47 6.21
C SER A 6 13.98 25.67 5.54
N GLY A 7 14.33 25.86 4.30
CA GLY A 7 13.59 26.69 3.39
C GLY A 7 12.41 25.92 2.81
N ILE A 8 11.41 26.61 2.28
CA ILE A 8 10.38 26.02 1.45
C ILE A 8 11.08 25.37 0.25
N THR A 9 10.90 24.06 0.07
CA THR A 9 11.47 23.35 -1.08
C THR A 9 10.84 23.92 -2.36
N THR A 10 11.67 24.47 -3.24
CA THR A 10 11.19 24.97 -4.53
C THR A 10 10.85 23.79 -5.45
N PRO A 11 9.81 23.91 -6.28
CA PRO A 11 9.52 22.91 -7.31
C PRO A 11 10.76 22.63 -8.16
N PHE A 12 10.96 21.37 -8.51
CA PHE A 12 12.10 20.91 -9.34
C PHE A 12 13.49 21.28 -8.76
N TYR A 13 13.63 21.25 -7.44
CA TYR A 13 14.89 21.61 -6.74
C TYR A 13 16.12 20.81 -7.24
N PHE A 14 15.94 19.53 -7.59
CA PHE A 14 17.01 18.68 -8.11
C PHE A 14 17.21 18.80 -9.63
N GLY A 15 16.52 19.72 -10.28
CA GLY A 15 16.56 19.93 -11.72
C GLY A 15 15.34 19.40 -12.46
N MET A 16 15.34 19.55 -13.77
CA MET A 16 14.23 19.12 -14.61
C MET A 16 14.12 17.59 -14.65
N PRO A 17 12.90 17.03 -14.72
CA PRO A 17 12.69 15.59 -14.77
C PRO A 17 13.44 14.95 -15.93
N LYS A 18 14.16 13.86 -15.64
CA LYS A 18 14.74 12.99 -16.66
C LYS A 18 13.80 11.81 -16.89
N PHE A 19 13.45 11.59 -18.14
CA PHE A 19 12.54 10.50 -18.51
C PHE A 19 13.36 9.27 -18.88
N ASP A 20 13.23 8.20 -18.10
CA ASP A 20 13.75 6.88 -18.41
C ASP A 20 12.57 5.92 -18.61
N VAL A 21 12.55 5.25 -19.76
CA VAL A 21 11.42 4.41 -20.17
C VAL A 21 11.24 3.20 -19.22
N VAL A 22 12.35 2.60 -18.81
CA VAL A 22 12.33 1.42 -17.91
C VAL A 22 11.81 1.83 -16.53
N ALA A 23 12.30 2.95 -15.99
CA ALA A 23 11.86 3.48 -14.72
C ALA A 23 10.36 3.84 -14.75
N ILE A 24 9.87 4.45 -15.84
CA ILE A 24 8.46 4.81 -16.00
C ILE A 24 7.59 3.54 -15.97
N PHE A 25 7.91 2.51 -16.76
CA PHE A 25 7.14 1.27 -16.77
C PHE A 25 7.16 0.57 -15.41
N SER A 26 8.31 0.51 -14.74
CA SER A 26 8.44 -0.05 -13.39
C SER A 26 7.55 0.69 -12.40
N LEU A 27 7.56 2.02 -12.41
CA LEU A 27 6.71 2.83 -11.53
C LEU A 27 5.23 2.67 -11.83
N ILE A 28 4.82 2.56 -13.11
CA ILE A 28 3.42 2.31 -13.49
C ILE A 28 2.93 1.01 -12.87
N ILE A 29 3.72 -0.06 -12.95
CA ILE A 29 3.33 -1.37 -12.38
C ILE A 29 3.23 -1.27 -10.84
N VAL A 30 4.18 -0.62 -10.18
CA VAL A 30 4.13 -0.37 -8.73
C VAL A 30 2.87 0.43 -8.37
N MET A 31 2.53 1.47 -9.14
CA MET A 31 1.33 2.27 -8.88
C MET A 31 0.04 1.48 -9.10
N ILE A 32 -0.01 0.52 -10.02
CA ILE A 32 -1.17 -0.38 -10.17
C ILE A 32 -1.33 -1.24 -8.90
N ILE A 33 -0.24 -1.76 -8.34
CA ILE A 33 -0.27 -2.52 -7.08
C ILE A 33 -0.76 -1.62 -5.93
N THR A 34 -0.26 -0.40 -5.85
CA THR A 34 -0.70 0.61 -4.86
C THR A 34 -2.20 0.92 -4.99
N MET A 35 -2.75 0.99 -6.20
CA MET A 35 -4.20 1.18 -6.40
C MET A 35 -5.02 0.02 -5.83
N VAL A 36 -4.52 -1.21 -5.91
CA VAL A 36 -5.17 -2.38 -5.30
C VAL A 36 -5.13 -2.26 -3.78
N GLU A 37 -3.99 -1.86 -3.20
CA GLU A 37 -3.84 -1.60 -1.77
C GLU A 37 -4.81 -0.52 -1.29
N THR A 38 -4.82 0.66 -1.92
CA THR A 38 -5.75 1.76 -1.62
C THR A 38 -7.21 1.30 -1.68
N THR A 39 -7.55 0.45 -2.66
CA THR A 39 -8.90 -0.11 -2.76
C THR A 39 -9.23 -0.96 -1.53
N GLY A 40 -8.31 -1.80 -1.09
CA GLY A 40 -8.43 -2.60 0.13
C GLY A 40 -8.66 -1.73 1.37
N ASP A 41 -7.87 -0.67 1.54
CA ASP A 41 -7.97 0.26 2.67
C ASP A 41 -9.30 1.02 2.69
N VAL A 42 -9.81 1.43 1.53
CA VAL A 42 -11.12 2.08 1.39
C VAL A 42 -12.23 1.13 1.83
N PHE A 43 -12.20 -0.14 1.41
CA PHE A 43 -13.20 -1.12 1.84
C PHE A 43 -13.10 -1.43 3.34
N ALA A 44 -11.88 -1.62 3.86
CA ALA A 44 -11.63 -1.87 5.28
C ALA A 44 -12.12 -0.69 6.15
N THR A 45 -11.83 0.55 5.72
CA THR A 45 -12.34 1.76 6.39
C THR A 45 -13.87 1.83 6.33
N GLY A 46 -14.45 1.55 5.16
CA GLY A 46 -15.91 1.53 4.96
C GLY A 46 -16.62 0.60 5.93
N GLU A 47 -16.04 -0.57 6.17
CA GLU A 47 -16.56 -1.55 7.14
C GLU A 47 -16.52 -1.02 8.58
N ILE A 48 -15.39 -0.42 8.99
CA ILE A 48 -15.22 0.14 10.33
C ILE A 48 -16.20 1.29 10.59
N VAL A 49 -16.40 2.17 9.59
CA VAL A 49 -17.32 3.30 9.71
C VAL A 49 -18.78 2.92 9.39
N LYS A 50 -19.02 1.65 9.03
CA LYS A 50 -20.35 1.11 8.64
C LYS A 50 -20.97 1.86 7.45
N LYS A 51 -20.15 2.28 6.50
CA LYS A 51 -20.59 2.91 5.25
C LYS A 51 -20.43 1.94 4.10
N ARG A 52 -21.47 1.76 3.30
CA ARG A 52 -21.38 1.01 2.05
C ARG A 52 -20.53 1.78 1.05
N ILE A 53 -19.40 1.22 0.67
CA ILE A 53 -18.50 1.80 -0.30
C ILE A 53 -19.05 1.57 -1.71
N ARG A 54 -19.11 2.64 -2.49
CA ARG A 54 -19.51 2.63 -3.90
C ARG A 54 -18.28 2.77 -4.79
N ARG A 55 -18.43 2.42 -6.06
CA ARG A 55 -17.39 2.58 -7.08
C ARG A 55 -16.82 4.01 -7.10
N ASP A 56 -17.69 5.02 -6.98
CA ASP A 56 -17.26 6.42 -6.99
C ASP A 56 -16.38 6.80 -5.78
N ASP A 57 -16.60 6.18 -4.62
CA ASP A 57 -15.76 6.41 -3.44
C ASP A 57 -14.33 5.90 -3.71
N VAL A 58 -14.19 4.71 -4.28
CA VAL A 58 -12.89 4.12 -4.66
C VAL A 58 -12.20 4.98 -5.72
N VAL A 59 -12.92 5.38 -6.77
CA VAL A 59 -12.37 6.24 -7.84
C VAL A 59 -11.87 7.56 -7.28
N ARG A 60 -12.57 8.17 -6.33
CA ARG A 60 -12.14 9.41 -5.68
C ARG A 60 -10.88 9.22 -4.86
N ALA A 61 -10.75 8.09 -4.13
CA ALA A 61 -9.57 7.78 -3.36
C ALA A 61 -8.34 7.60 -4.28
N ILE A 62 -8.45 6.79 -5.33
CA ILE A 62 -7.37 6.57 -6.29
C ILE A 62 -6.95 7.88 -6.99
N ARG A 63 -7.92 8.73 -7.35
CA ARG A 63 -7.61 10.05 -7.92
C ARG A 63 -6.87 10.96 -6.94
N ALA A 64 -7.22 10.91 -5.65
CA ALA A 64 -6.53 11.67 -4.62
C ALA A 64 -5.08 11.18 -4.45
N ASP A 65 -4.85 9.87 -4.46
CA ASP A 65 -3.50 9.28 -4.41
C ASP A 65 -2.67 9.68 -5.64
N GLY A 66 -3.24 9.58 -6.84
CA GLY A 66 -2.56 10.01 -8.07
C GLY A 66 -2.21 11.50 -8.07
N LEU A 67 -3.14 12.36 -7.61
CA LEU A 67 -2.89 13.79 -7.51
C LEU A 67 -1.82 14.13 -6.47
N SER A 68 -1.85 13.48 -5.30
CA SER A 68 -0.85 13.69 -4.26
C SER A 68 0.54 13.23 -4.72
N THR A 69 0.64 12.11 -5.42
CA THR A 69 1.88 11.61 -6.02
C THR A 69 2.43 12.58 -7.07
N LEU A 70 1.57 13.13 -7.93
CA LEU A 70 1.97 14.13 -8.94
C LEU A 70 2.51 15.40 -8.27
N VAL A 71 1.81 15.93 -7.27
CA VAL A 71 2.27 17.09 -6.50
C VAL A 71 3.58 16.77 -5.77
N GLY A 72 3.68 15.57 -5.17
CA GLY A 72 4.89 15.09 -4.53
C GLY A 72 6.08 15.05 -5.47
N GLY A 73 5.90 14.54 -6.69
CA GLY A 73 6.95 14.51 -7.72
C GLY A 73 7.44 15.91 -8.11
N VAL A 74 6.52 16.87 -8.27
CA VAL A 74 6.88 18.29 -8.55
C VAL A 74 7.65 18.90 -7.37
N MET A 75 7.27 18.54 -6.14
CA MET A 75 7.88 19.05 -4.90
C MET A 75 9.11 18.24 -4.46
N ASN A 76 9.66 17.39 -5.31
CA ASN A 76 10.83 16.54 -5.06
C ASN A 76 10.64 15.56 -3.88
N SER A 77 9.44 15.04 -3.73
CA SER A 77 9.09 14.04 -2.73
C SER A 77 8.82 12.67 -3.38
N PHE A 78 8.59 11.68 -2.54
CA PHE A 78 8.26 10.33 -2.95
C PHE A 78 6.78 10.20 -3.35
N PRO A 79 6.41 9.11 -4.10
CA PRO A 79 5.01 8.78 -4.32
C PRO A 79 4.27 8.61 -2.99
N TYR A 80 3.02 9.07 -2.95
CA TYR A 80 2.15 8.94 -1.78
C TYR A 80 1.07 7.90 -2.04
N THR A 81 0.68 7.23 -0.96
CA THR A 81 -0.46 6.30 -0.94
C THR A 81 -1.26 6.46 0.35
N CYS A 82 -2.42 5.86 0.41
CA CYS A 82 -3.17 5.75 1.65
C CYS A 82 -2.33 5.03 2.71
N PHE A 83 -2.36 5.55 3.94
CA PHE A 83 -1.59 4.99 5.03
C PHE A 83 -2.43 3.95 5.77
N ALA A 84 -2.23 2.67 5.44
CA ALA A 84 -3.00 1.54 5.95
C ALA A 84 -3.08 1.48 7.49
N GLN A 85 -2.03 1.94 8.19
CA GLN A 85 -2.01 2.00 9.64
C GLN A 85 -3.10 2.92 10.22
N ASN A 86 -3.56 3.93 9.47
CA ASN A 86 -4.67 4.78 9.88
C ASN A 86 -5.99 4.03 9.94
N VAL A 87 -6.18 2.98 9.14
CA VAL A 87 -7.35 2.09 9.22
C VAL A 87 -7.42 1.42 10.59
N GLY A 88 -6.27 0.91 11.06
CA GLY A 88 -6.12 0.36 12.40
C GLY A 88 -6.38 1.39 13.51
N LEU A 89 -5.90 2.62 13.32
CA LEU A 89 -6.10 3.72 14.28
C LEU A 89 -7.58 4.13 14.40
N VAL A 90 -8.30 4.24 13.28
CA VAL A 90 -9.75 4.52 13.27
C VAL A 90 -10.52 3.45 14.03
N ARG A 91 -10.11 2.18 13.90
CA ARG A 91 -10.71 1.06 14.62
C ARG A 91 -10.46 1.15 16.12
N LEU A 92 -9.22 1.43 16.52
CA LEU A 92 -8.82 1.54 17.93
C LEU A 92 -9.50 2.70 18.65
N THR A 93 -9.47 3.88 18.02
CA THR A 93 -10.02 5.11 18.62
C THR A 93 -11.51 5.22 18.48
N SER A 94 -12.12 4.46 17.57
CA SER A 94 -13.54 4.56 17.19
C SER A 94 -13.96 5.94 16.68
N VAL A 95 -13.00 6.81 16.35
CA VAL A 95 -13.27 8.16 15.82
C VAL A 95 -13.46 8.05 14.30
N LYS A 96 -14.71 8.19 13.86
CA LYS A 96 -15.15 7.97 12.46
C LYS A 96 -15.34 9.25 11.66
N SER A 97 -14.94 10.39 12.21
CA SER A 97 -15.15 11.68 11.57
C SER A 97 -14.07 11.94 10.50
N ARG A 98 -14.51 12.28 9.29
CA ARG A 98 -13.60 12.71 8.21
C ARG A 98 -12.80 13.97 8.54
N TRP A 99 -13.30 14.80 9.45
CA TRP A 99 -12.63 16.04 9.86
C TRP A 99 -11.35 15.78 10.63
N VAL A 100 -11.18 14.59 11.23
CA VAL A 100 -9.91 14.20 11.87
C VAL A 100 -8.78 14.13 10.85
N ALA A 101 -9.02 13.57 9.67
CA ALA A 101 -8.03 13.54 8.59
C ALA A 101 -7.68 14.96 8.10
N VAL A 102 -8.69 15.86 7.98
CA VAL A 102 -8.47 17.25 7.61
C VAL A 102 -7.64 17.97 8.66
N ALA A 103 -7.95 17.78 9.95
CA ALA A 103 -7.18 18.38 11.04
C ALA A 103 -5.75 17.83 11.06
N ALA A 104 -5.55 16.52 10.89
CA ALA A 104 -4.23 15.91 10.80
C ALA A 104 -3.41 16.50 9.63
N ALA A 105 -4.01 16.66 8.46
CA ALA A 105 -3.36 17.29 7.31
C ALA A 105 -2.96 18.76 7.64
N GLY A 106 -3.82 19.50 8.31
CA GLY A 106 -3.52 20.86 8.77
C GLY A 106 -2.32 20.89 9.73
N PHE A 107 -2.29 19.99 10.73
CA PHE A 107 -1.14 19.85 11.61
C PHE A 107 0.15 19.49 10.86
N MET A 108 0.09 18.56 9.91
CA MET A 108 1.25 18.19 9.11
C MET A 108 1.77 19.34 8.26
N MET A 109 0.87 20.16 7.67
CA MET A 109 1.27 21.38 6.96
C MET A 109 2.00 22.37 7.88
N VAL A 110 1.46 22.63 9.07
CA VAL A 110 2.09 23.52 10.06
C VAL A 110 3.46 22.99 10.48
N LEU A 111 3.56 21.69 10.76
CA LEU A 111 4.84 21.05 11.10
C LEU A 111 5.86 21.11 9.94
N GLY A 112 5.39 20.98 8.69
CA GLY A 112 6.25 21.10 7.51
C GLY A 112 6.82 22.51 7.31
N ILE A 113 6.09 23.54 7.71
CA ILE A 113 6.56 24.94 7.67
C ILE A 113 7.54 25.24 8.82
N LEU A 114 7.44 24.51 9.94
CA LEU A 114 8.27 24.74 11.13
C LEU A 114 9.51 23.82 11.11
N PRO A 115 10.68 24.33 10.72
CA PRO A 115 11.91 23.51 10.59
C PRO A 115 12.31 22.81 11.87
N LYS A 116 12.15 23.49 12.99
CA LYS A 116 12.50 22.97 14.32
C LYS A 116 11.59 21.85 14.79
N ALA A 117 10.36 21.76 14.29
CA ALA A 117 9.43 20.70 14.65
C ALA A 117 9.91 19.31 14.17
N GLY A 118 10.48 19.24 12.96
CA GLY A 118 11.12 18.01 12.46
C GLY A 118 12.27 17.55 13.36
N ALA A 119 13.08 18.47 13.88
CA ALA A 119 14.17 18.15 14.80
C ALA A 119 13.65 17.61 16.15
N VAL A 120 12.55 18.15 16.65
CA VAL A 120 11.89 17.64 17.89
C VAL A 120 11.37 16.22 17.67
N VAL A 121 10.70 15.95 16.54
CA VAL A 121 10.23 14.61 16.22
C VAL A 121 11.41 13.64 16.04
N ALA A 122 12.50 14.07 15.40
CA ALA A 122 13.70 13.26 15.26
C ALA A 122 14.44 12.98 16.58
N ALA A 123 14.18 13.76 17.62
CA ALA A 123 14.73 13.57 18.96
C ALA A 123 13.98 12.48 19.77
N ILE A 124 12.84 12.00 19.29
CA ILE A 124 12.09 10.91 19.95
C ILE A 124 12.95 9.63 19.90
N PRO A 125 13.21 8.99 21.07
CA PRO A 125 14.03 7.78 21.09
C PRO A 125 13.43 6.67 20.22
N SER A 126 14.28 6.01 19.41
CA SER A 126 13.85 4.93 18.51
C SER A 126 13.11 3.77 19.20
N PRO A 127 13.39 3.38 20.45
CA PRO A 127 12.60 2.36 21.14
C PRO A 127 11.14 2.75 21.37
N VAL A 128 10.87 4.07 21.61
CA VAL A 128 9.49 4.56 21.80
C VAL A 128 8.73 4.52 20.49
N LEU A 129 9.35 4.98 19.40
CA LEU A 129 8.77 4.90 18.06
C LEU A 129 8.56 3.45 17.64
N GLY A 130 9.53 2.57 17.92
CA GLY A 130 9.45 1.15 17.62
C GLY A 130 8.29 0.46 18.34
N GLY A 131 8.11 0.73 19.63
CA GLY A 131 6.99 0.20 20.41
C GLY A 131 5.63 0.65 19.90
N ALA A 132 5.47 1.94 19.59
CA ALA A 132 4.25 2.48 19.02
C ALA A 132 3.96 1.90 17.65
N SER A 133 4.98 1.80 16.80
CA SER A 133 4.86 1.21 15.45
C SER A 133 4.47 -0.26 15.51
N LEU A 134 5.03 -1.03 16.44
CA LEU A 134 4.68 -2.45 16.61
C LEU A 134 3.20 -2.62 16.91
N ALA A 135 2.63 -1.80 17.81
CA ALA A 135 1.20 -1.86 18.13
C ALA A 135 0.33 -1.50 16.90
N LEU A 136 0.72 -0.50 16.11
CA LEU A 136 0.01 -0.11 14.90
C LEU A 136 0.08 -1.22 13.84
N PHE A 137 1.25 -1.77 13.57
CA PHE A 137 1.42 -2.85 12.59
C PHE A 137 0.69 -4.14 13.01
N ALA A 138 0.66 -4.47 14.30
CA ALA A 138 -0.13 -5.59 14.80
C ALA A 138 -1.62 -5.44 14.50
N ASN A 139 -2.15 -4.21 14.61
CA ASN A 139 -3.54 -3.92 14.22
C ASN A 139 -3.79 -4.06 12.71
N VAL A 140 -2.84 -3.63 11.88
CA VAL A 140 -2.92 -3.82 10.42
C VAL A 140 -2.93 -5.31 10.08
N ALA A 141 -2.02 -6.08 10.68
CA ALA A 141 -1.98 -7.53 10.50
C ALA A 141 -3.31 -8.20 10.92
N TRP A 142 -3.90 -7.76 12.03
CA TRP A 142 -5.21 -8.25 12.46
C TRP A 142 -6.32 -7.95 11.44
N VAL A 143 -6.37 -6.73 10.90
CA VAL A 143 -7.33 -6.36 9.83
C VAL A 143 -7.11 -7.21 8.58
N GLY A 144 -5.86 -7.46 8.20
CA GLY A 144 -5.50 -8.35 7.09
C GLY A 144 -6.03 -9.78 7.31
N LEU A 145 -5.81 -10.36 8.48
CA LEU A 145 -6.34 -11.68 8.84
C LEU A 145 -7.86 -11.74 8.79
N GLN A 146 -8.55 -10.71 9.30
CA GLN A 146 -10.01 -10.63 9.22
C GLN A 146 -10.52 -10.52 7.78
N THR A 147 -9.76 -9.86 6.90
CA THR A 147 -10.11 -9.75 5.49
C THR A 147 -9.95 -11.09 4.78
N ILE A 148 -8.86 -11.81 5.05
CA ILE A 148 -8.62 -13.17 4.53
C ILE A 148 -9.71 -14.14 5.04
N ALA A 149 -10.14 -14.02 6.30
CA ALA A 149 -11.17 -14.89 6.89
C ALA A 149 -12.56 -14.73 6.25
N LYS A 150 -12.78 -13.67 5.45
CA LYS A 150 -14.02 -13.50 4.69
C LYS A 150 -14.03 -14.28 3.36
N ALA A 151 -12.86 -14.65 2.87
CA ALA A 151 -12.77 -15.53 1.71
C ALA A 151 -13.22 -16.94 2.12
N ASP A 152 -13.88 -17.64 1.20
CA ASP A 152 -14.20 -19.05 1.41
C ASP A 152 -12.92 -19.89 1.33
N LEU A 153 -12.31 -20.12 2.49
CA LEU A 153 -11.09 -20.92 2.63
C LEU A 153 -11.35 -22.43 2.63
N SER A 154 -12.61 -22.86 2.63
CA SER A 154 -12.98 -24.25 2.42
C SER A 154 -12.77 -24.67 0.96
N ASP A 155 -12.82 -23.71 0.03
CA ASP A 155 -12.35 -23.93 -1.34
C ASP A 155 -10.80 -24.02 -1.34
N GLY A 156 -10.29 -25.18 -1.67
CA GLY A 156 -8.85 -25.44 -1.74
C GLY A 156 -8.07 -24.46 -2.62
N ARG A 157 -8.73 -23.87 -3.63
CA ARG A 157 -8.12 -22.87 -4.53
C ARG A 157 -7.79 -21.57 -3.78
N ASN A 158 -8.75 -21.05 -3.04
CA ASN A 158 -8.56 -19.82 -2.27
C ASN A 158 -7.48 -20.02 -1.19
N SER A 159 -7.47 -21.21 -0.58
CA SER A 159 -6.44 -21.58 0.40
C SER A 159 -5.05 -21.60 -0.24
N VAL A 160 -4.89 -22.19 -1.44
CA VAL A 160 -3.60 -22.21 -2.17
C VAL A 160 -3.17 -20.80 -2.56
N ILE A 161 -4.09 -19.96 -3.05
CA ILE A 161 -3.78 -18.57 -3.41
C ILE A 161 -3.24 -17.81 -2.19
N VAL A 162 -3.95 -17.87 -1.07
CA VAL A 162 -3.56 -17.15 0.15
C VAL A 162 -2.24 -17.66 0.69
N THR A 163 -2.06 -18.97 0.82
CA THR A 163 -0.82 -19.55 1.38
C THR A 163 0.39 -19.30 0.50
N SER A 164 0.24 -19.42 -0.82
CA SER A 164 1.35 -19.15 -1.76
C SER A 164 1.72 -17.68 -1.78
N ALA A 165 0.73 -16.77 -1.81
CA ALA A 165 0.99 -15.34 -1.82
C ALA A 165 1.67 -14.87 -0.53
N LEU A 166 1.19 -15.32 0.63
CA LEU A 166 1.81 -15.01 1.91
C LEU A 166 3.19 -15.67 2.04
N GLY A 167 3.34 -16.92 1.64
CA GLY A 167 4.61 -17.62 1.71
C GLY A 167 5.71 -16.93 0.90
N LEU A 168 5.42 -16.55 -0.34
CA LEU A 168 6.36 -15.82 -1.18
C LEU A 168 6.64 -14.39 -0.68
N ALA A 169 5.61 -13.69 -0.18
CA ALA A 169 5.79 -12.37 0.43
C ALA A 169 6.73 -12.43 1.64
N MET A 170 6.52 -13.41 2.54
CA MET A 170 7.37 -13.63 3.71
C MET A 170 8.80 -14.05 3.31
N LEU A 171 8.93 -14.95 2.35
CA LEU A 171 10.24 -15.41 1.86
C LEU A 171 11.12 -14.22 1.43
N VAL A 172 10.58 -13.32 0.62
CA VAL A 172 11.31 -12.14 0.14
C VAL A 172 11.57 -11.15 1.28
N THR A 173 10.63 -10.98 2.20
CA THR A 173 10.80 -10.09 3.35
C THR A 173 11.92 -10.56 4.28
N PHE A 174 12.03 -11.88 4.53
CA PHE A 174 13.07 -12.44 5.39
C PHE A 174 14.40 -12.66 4.69
N LYS A 175 14.41 -12.80 3.37
CA LYS A 175 15.60 -13.03 2.55
C LYS A 175 15.61 -12.09 1.34
N PRO A 176 15.85 -10.78 1.54
CA PRO A 176 15.84 -9.80 0.46
C PRO A 176 16.92 -10.07 -0.59
N ASP A 177 18.00 -10.79 -0.23
CA ASP A 177 19.06 -11.16 -1.16
C ASP A 177 18.57 -12.01 -2.33
N ILE A 178 17.42 -12.66 -2.23
CA ILE A 178 16.82 -13.41 -3.35
C ILE A 178 16.58 -12.51 -4.55
N ALA A 179 16.27 -11.23 -4.33
CA ALA A 179 16.05 -10.27 -5.41
C ALA A 179 17.31 -10.10 -6.29
N THR A 180 18.50 -10.26 -5.74
CA THR A 180 19.76 -10.08 -6.49
C THR A 180 19.98 -11.17 -7.55
N ALA A 181 19.30 -12.32 -7.44
CA ALA A 181 19.36 -13.39 -8.43
C ALA A 181 18.55 -13.08 -9.71
N PHE A 182 17.76 -12.01 -9.69
CA PHE A 182 16.91 -11.60 -10.81
C PHE A 182 17.54 -10.42 -11.58
N PRO A 183 17.19 -10.25 -12.88
CA PRO A 183 17.62 -9.08 -13.66
C PRO A 183 17.18 -7.77 -12.99
N GLU A 184 17.94 -6.68 -13.20
CA GLU A 184 17.70 -5.38 -12.55
C GLU A 184 16.26 -4.88 -12.70
N TRP A 185 15.64 -5.05 -13.86
CA TRP A 185 14.24 -4.67 -14.09
C TRP A 185 13.25 -5.44 -13.23
N ALA A 186 13.56 -6.69 -12.88
CA ALA A 186 12.70 -7.54 -12.04
C ALA A 186 12.96 -7.33 -10.55
N GLN A 187 14.15 -6.88 -10.17
CA GLN A 187 14.52 -6.65 -8.76
C GLN A 187 13.57 -5.69 -8.06
N THR A 188 13.10 -4.65 -8.74
CA THR A 188 12.13 -3.69 -8.18
C THR A 188 10.84 -4.37 -7.70
N PHE A 189 10.40 -5.42 -8.39
CA PHE A 189 9.20 -6.17 -8.02
C PHE A 189 9.48 -7.26 -7.00
N VAL A 190 10.59 -7.98 -7.20
CA VAL A 190 10.95 -9.13 -6.37
C VAL A 190 11.51 -8.68 -5.01
N SER A 191 12.09 -7.49 -4.88
CA SER A 191 12.60 -6.97 -3.61
C SER A 191 11.50 -6.60 -2.60
N SER A 192 10.27 -6.43 -3.06
CA SER A 192 9.12 -6.08 -2.20
C SER A 192 8.23 -7.29 -1.94
N GLY A 193 8.14 -7.72 -0.69
CA GLY A 193 7.23 -8.80 -0.29
C GLY A 193 5.76 -8.49 -0.62
N MET A 194 5.34 -7.22 -0.50
CA MET A 194 3.99 -6.79 -0.89
C MET A 194 3.75 -6.98 -2.38
N SER A 195 4.69 -6.55 -3.22
CA SER A 195 4.57 -6.68 -4.69
C SER A 195 4.50 -8.14 -5.12
N ILE A 196 5.39 -8.99 -4.61
CA ILE A 196 5.40 -10.42 -4.92
C ILE A 196 4.12 -11.10 -4.43
N GLY A 197 3.67 -10.80 -3.23
CA GLY A 197 2.42 -11.34 -2.68
C GLY A 197 1.21 -10.96 -3.54
N ALA A 198 1.09 -9.68 -3.91
CA ALA A 198 -0.01 -9.19 -4.74
C ALA A 198 0.01 -9.81 -6.15
N ILE A 199 1.18 -9.84 -6.81
CA ILE A 199 1.35 -10.45 -8.13
C ILE A 199 0.99 -11.92 -8.08
N THR A 200 1.49 -12.66 -7.08
CA THR A 200 1.19 -14.08 -6.91
C THR A 200 -0.30 -14.32 -6.72
N ALA A 201 -0.96 -13.53 -5.86
CA ALA A 201 -2.40 -13.65 -5.64
C ALA A 201 -3.19 -13.38 -6.91
N ILE A 202 -2.86 -12.34 -7.67
CA ILE A 202 -3.53 -11.99 -8.93
C ILE A 202 -3.34 -13.10 -9.97
N VAL A 203 -2.10 -13.54 -10.19
CA VAL A 203 -1.79 -14.58 -11.19
C VAL A 203 -2.48 -15.89 -10.87
N LEU A 204 -2.38 -16.37 -9.62
CA LEU A 204 -3.05 -17.61 -9.22
C LEU A 204 -4.57 -17.51 -9.28
N ASN A 205 -5.14 -16.34 -8.95
CA ASN A 205 -6.58 -16.13 -9.09
C ASN A 205 -7.01 -16.18 -10.54
N LEU A 206 -6.31 -15.51 -11.46
CA LEU A 206 -6.61 -15.54 -12.88
C LEU A 206 -6.51 -16.96 -13.44
N LEU A 207 -5.49 -17.72 -13.08
CA LEU A 207 -5.33 -19.12 -13.48
C LEU A 207 -6.47 -19.99 -12.95
N SER A 208 -6.86 -19.80 -11.69
CA SER A 208 -7.96 -20.55 -11.06
C SER A 208 -9.32 -20.27 -11.69
N VAL A 209 -9.59 -19.02 -12.05
CA VAL A 209 -10.83 -18.63 -12.74
C VAL A 209 -10.87 -19.17 -14.16
N SER A 210 -9.76 -19.10 -14.90
CA SER A 210 -9.67 -19.65 -16.26
C SER A 210 -9.95 -21.16 -16.29
N TYR A 211 -9.45 -21.89 -15.30
CA TYR A 211 -9.65 -23.34 -15.20
C TYR A 211 -11.12 -23.74 -14.93
N THR A 212 -11.88 -22.90 -14.22
CA THR A 212 -13.30 -23.13 -13.96
C THR A 212 -14.16 -22.96 -15.21
N HIS A 213 -13.84 -21.98 -16.06
CA HIS A 213 -14.57 -21.79 -17.32
C HIS A 213 -14.31 -22.94 -18.31
N LEU A 214 -13.10 -23.47 -18.38
CA LEU A 214 -12.76 -24.61 -19.22
C LEU A 214 -13.52 -25.89 -18.77
N ARG A 215 -13.58 -26.13 -17.46
CA ARG A 215 -14.25 -27.32 -16.91
C ARG A 215 -15.79 -27.25 -17.03
N ALA A 216 -16.38 -26.07 -17.00
CA ALA A 216 -17.81 -25.87 -17.22
C ALA A 216 -18.18 -26.20 -18.68
N HIS A 217 -17.33 -25.84 -19.64
CA HIS A 217 -17.53 -26.17 -21.06
C HIS A 217 -17.39 -27.69 -21.37
N GLU A 218 -16.51 -28.38 -20.63
CA GLU A 218 -16.39 -29.85 -20.80
C GLU A 218 -17.62 -30.61 -20.27
N THR A 219 -18.22 -30.14 -19.17
CA THR A 219 -19.40 -30.81 -18.57
C THR A 219 -20.65 -30.62 -19.41
N ASP A 220 -20.80 -29.48 -20.09
CA ASP A 220 -21.93 -29.25 -21.01
C ASP A 220 -21.85 -30.05 -22.32
N SER A 221 -20.68 -30.63 -22.64
CA SER A 221 -20.51 -31.48 -23.84
C SER A 221 -20.84 -32.97 -23.61
N TYR A 222 -21.15 -33.37 -22.38
CA TYR A 222 -21.52 -34.74 -21.99
C TYR A 222 -22.99 -34.90 -21.55
N LEU A 223 -23.81 -33.85 -21.66
CA LEU A 223 -25.26 -33.86 -21.46
C LEU A 223 -25.98 -33.65 -22.79
#